data_82e84eee14b8610c965fad1f160802e2
#
_entry.id   82e84eee14b8610c965fad1f160802e2
#
_cell.length_a   1.000
_cell.length_b   1.000
_cell.length_c   1.000
_cell.angle_alpha   90.00
_cell.angle_beta   90.00
_cell.angle_gamma   90.00
#
_symmetry.space_group_name_H-M   'P 1'
#
loop_
_entity.id
_entity.type
_entity.pdbx_description
1 polymer ?
#
loop_
_entity_poly.entity_id
_entity_poly.type
_entity_poly.pdbx_seq_one_letter_code
_entity_poly.pdbx_strand_id
1 'polypeptide(L)'
;MVYNIFGFYSYAVGLALVALMAVTCYECDIMKFVSPIGKKPALVLSFMVIMCVGPLLVIPRTGATAYEMGIKPILGFHNTFTITAVAIIFFMLTYFLTVRPSKVVDIIGKFLTPFLILALVVIIVKGIISPLGAPAETAKINSVLGKGLIDGYQTMDCFVSLAVGSVLLLTLKNKGYSEPKQQIKMLFKSGLIACTTLGLIYGGLTYLGATVSAKYGLDVEQSQIIVNVTQNLLGNAGKVALGLASFLACLTTSIGLTSASGEYLVNITKEKIKYSTFILCICLFGTVTAIIGVSGIVKIGAPILAVVYPPTIILIILAFFKDKIKNDLIFKLPTFTAVTISFIQVFYEQTGLFKFITVLPLSSIGFNWIIPSFVAFVIALFIKKK
;
A
#
# COMPACT_ATOMS: atom_id res chain seq x y z
N MET A 1 -4.79 -12.87 18.34
CA MET A 1 -4.56 -11.41 18.26
C MET A 1 -3.07 -11.08 18.09
N VAL A 2 -2.18 -11.37 19.04
CA VAL A 2 -0.75 -11.02 18.99
C VAL A 2 -0.05 -11.47 17.70
N TYR A 3 -0.23 -12.71 17.28
CA TYR A 3 0.38 -13.24 16.03
C TYR A 3 -0.12 -12.55 14.77
N ASN A 4 -1.38 -12.11 14.72
CA ASN A 4 -1.92 -11.36 13.59
C ASN A 4 -1.31 -9.96 13.54
N ILE A 5 -1.25 -9.28 14.68
CA ILE A 5 -0.60 -7.98 14.81
C ILE A 5 0.85 -8.08 14.38
N PHE A 6 1.61 -9.05 14.87
CA PHE A 6 3.01 -9.23 14.50
C PHE A 6 3.22 -9.48 13.01
N GLY A 7 2.41 -10.36 12.40
CA GLY A 7 2.45 -10.61 10.96
C GLY A 7 2.13 -9.36 10.14
N PHE A 8 1.05 -8.66 10.48
CA PHE A 8 0.65 -7.43 9.82
C PHE A 8 1.72 -6.33 9.93
N TYR A 9 2.26 -6.12 11.15
CA TYR A 9 3.31 -5.11 11.37
C TYR A 9 4.59 -5.38 10.59
N SER A 10 5.02 -6.64 10.54
CA SER A 10 6.24 -7.00 9.84
C SER A 10 6.18 -6.59 8.38
N TYR A 11 5.01 -6.71 7.73
CA TYR A 11 4.83 -6.36 6.33
C TYR A 11 4.37 -4.92 6.10
N ALA A 12 3.38 -4.45 6.82
CA ALA A 12 2.87 -3.10 6.60
C ALA A 12 3.89 -2.02 6.98
N VAL A 13 4.56 -2.19 8.12
CA VAL A 13 5.47 -1.16 8.65
C VAL A 13 6.94 -1.52 8.40
N GLY A 14 7.34 -2.75 8.75
CA GLY A 14 8.73 -3.18 8.66
C GLY A 14 9.22 -3.20 7.22
N LEU A 15 8.49 -3.84 6.31
CA LEU A 15 8.86 -3.92 4.90
C LEU A 15 8.86 -2.55 4.21
N ALA A 16 7.98 -1.62 4.62
CA ALA A 16 7.96 -0.27 4.08
C ALA A 16 9.26 0.51 4.36
N LEU A 17 9.79 0.42 5.59
CA LEU A 17 11.06 1.03 5.94
C LEU A 17 12.22 0.38 5.19
N VAL A 18 12.23 -0.95 5.11
CA VAL A 18 13.27 -1.71 4.40
C VAL A 18 13.24 -1.37 2.91
N ALA A 19 12.05 -1.25 2.31
CA ALA A 19 11.87 -0.85 0.91
C ALA A 19 12.38 0.57 0.63
N LEU A 20 12.08 1.52 1.52
CA LEU A 20 12.61 2.88 1.42
C LEU A 20 14.14 2.88 1.46
N MET A 21 14.74 2.09 2.35
CA MET A 21 16.21 1.98 2.42
C MET A 21 16.78 1.27 1.19
N ALA A 22 16.12 0.23 0.68
CA ALA A 22 16.56 -0.48 -0.51
C ALA A 22 16.57 0.41 -1.75
N VAL A 23 15.56 1.25 -1.96
CA VAL A 23 15.50 2.16 -3.10
C VAL A 23 16.56 3.29 -2.99
N THR A 24 16.97 3.67 -1.77
CA THR A 24 18.07 4.64 -1.60
C THR A 24 19.42 4.10 -2.13
N CYS A 25 19.63 2.78 -2.12
CA CYS A 25 20.78 2.15 -2.75
C CYS A 25 20.85 2.39 -4.26
N TYR A 26 19.74 2.76 -4.89
CA TYR A 26 19.61 3.04 -6.32
C TYR A 26 19.18 4.50 -6.58
N GLU A 27 19.66 5.43 -5.77
CA GLU A 27 19.39 6.87 -5.89
C GLU A 27 17.89 7.22 -5.85
N CYS A 28 17.12 6.43 -5.13
CA CYS A 28 15.65 6.52 -5.06
C CYS A 28 14.93 6.43 -6.41
N ASP A 29 15.52 5.77 -7.40
CA ASP A 29 14.94 5.55 -8.72
C ASP A 29 14.44 4.11 -8.82
N ILE A 30 13.12 3.94 -8.96
CA ILE A 30 12.48 2.61 -9.06
C ILE A 30 12.94 1.85 -10.32
N MET A 31 13.21 2.55 -11.44
CA MET A 31 13.70 1.89 -12.66
C MET A 31 15.12 1.36 -12.47
N LYS A 32 16.00 2.12 -11.81
CA LYS A 32 17.33 1.66 -11.45
C LYS A 32 17.27 0.50 -10.45
N PHE A 33 16.38 0.57 -9.47
CA PHE A 33 16.16 -0.48 -8.45
C PHE A 33 15.78 -1.82 -9.07
N VAL A 34 14.89 -1.86 -10.06
CA VAL A 34 14.49 -3.10 -10.73
C VAL A 34 15.37 -3.49 -11.91
N SER A 35 16.29 -2.62 -12.37
CA SER A 35 17.12 -2.83 -13.58
C SER A 35 17.98 -4.11 -13.58
N PRO A 36 18.44 -4.67 -12.42
CA PRO A 36 19.26 -5.88 -12.42
C PRO A 36 18.58 -7.11 -13.02
N ILE A 37 17.24 -7.16 -13.07
CA ILE A 37 16.53 -8.28 -13.69
C ILE A 37 16.46 -8.21 -15.23
N GLY A 38 16.96 -7.13 -15.83
CA GLY A 38 16.98 -6.90 -17.27
C GLY A 38 15.97 -5.85 -17.73
N LYS A 39 16.22 -5.18 -18.84
CA LYS A 39 15.46 -4.00 -19.31
C LYS A 39 13.95 -4.23 -19.44
N LYS A 40 13.52 -5.31 -20.12
CA LYS A 40 12.09 -5.58 -20.34
C LYS A 40 11.37 -6.01 -19.05
N PRO A 41 11.86 -7.01 -18.28
CA PRO A 41 11.23 -7.37 -17.01
C PRO A 41 11.21 -6.23 -15.98
N ALA A 42 12.27 -5.41 -15.93
CA ALA A 42 12.33 -4.24 -15.07
C ALA A 42 11.21 -3.23 -15.39
N LEU A 43 10.99 -2.96 -16.68
CA LEU A 43 9.89 -2.09 -17.12
C LEU A 43 8.53 -2.65 -16.70
N VAL A 44 8.31 -3.95 -16.89
CA VAL A 44 7.04 -4.59 -16.50
C VAL A 44 6.82 -4.53 -14.99
N LEU A 45 7.85 -4.87 -14.19
CA LEU A 45 7.70 -4.88 -12.73
C LEU A 45 7.52 -3.46 -12.17
N SER A 46 8.30 -2.47 -12.61
CA SER A 46 8.14 -1.08 -12.17
C SER A 46 6.77 -0.52 -12.58
N PHE A 47 6.32 -0.84 -13.81
CA PHE A 47 4.98 -0.46 -14.27
C PHE A 47 3.89 -1.06 -13.38
N MET A 48 3.98 -2.37 -13.07
CA MET A 48 3.01 -3.04 -12.17
C MET A 48 2.99 -2.43 -10.78
N VAL A 49 4.17 -2.15 -10.19
CA VAL A 49 4.27 -1.51 -8.87
C VAL A 49 3.59 -0.14 -8.89
N ILE A 50 3.92 0.71 -9.88
CA ILE A 50 3.32 2.06 -10.00
C ILE A 50 1.82 1.99 -10.29
N MET A 51 1.38 1.04 -11.11
CA MET A 51 -0.05 0.84 -11.39
C MET A 51 -0.82 0.41 -10.13
N CYS A 52 -0.25 -0.47 -9.30
CA CYS A 52 -0.86 -0.88 -8.03
C CYS A 52 -1.00 0.31 -7.06
N VAL A 53 0.09 1.07 -6.84
CA VAL A 53 0.07 2.25 -5.96
C VAL A 53 -0.77 3.40 -6.52
N GLY A 54 -0.82 3.49 -7.82
CA GLY A 54 -1.51 4.56 -8.53
C GLY A 54 -2.90 4.14 -9.03
N PRO A 55 -3.08 4.15 -10.38
CA PRO A 55 -4.41 4.09 -11.00
C PRO A 55 -5.21 2.85 -10.70
N LEU A 56 -4.55 1.69 -10.52
CA LEU A 56 -5.25 0.41 -10.49
C LEU A 56 -5.95 0.14 -9.15
N LEU A 57 -5.28 0.44 -8.01
CA LEU A 57 -5.78 0.05 -6.69
C LEU A 57 -5.91 1.23 -5.71
N VAL A 58 -4.81 1.96 -5.41
CA VAL A 58 -4.83 2.93 -4.32
C VAL A 58 -5.67 4.16 -4.67
N ILE A 59 -5.49 4.75 -5.85
CA ILE A 59 -6.24 5.96 -6.25
C ILE A 59 -7.75 5.71 -6.26
N PRO A 60 -8.29 4.66 -6.90
CA PRO A 60 -9.72 4.32 -6.81
C PRO A 60 -10.19 4.07 -5.38
N ARG A 61 -9.37 3.38 -4.57
CA ARG A 61 -9.67 3.09 -3.18
C ARG A 61 -9.79 4.36 -2.33
N THR A 62 -9.00 5.42 -2.61
CA THR A 62 -9.16 6.70 -1.90
C THR A 62 -10.53 7.32 -2.16
N GLY A 63 -11.03 7.31 -3.40
CA GLY A 63 -12.38 7.79 -3.73
C GLY A 63 -13.49 6.99 -3.04
N ALA A 64 -13.39 5.66 -3.06
CA ALA A 64 -14.33 4.79 -2.37
C ALA A 64 -14.31 5.00 -0.84
N THR A 65 -13.11 5.11 -0.23
CA THR A 65 -12.96 5.36 1.22
C THR A 65 -13.51 6.74 1.60
N ALA A 66 -13.26 7.77 0.79
CA ALA A 66 -13.79 9.12 1.00
C ALA A 66 -15.33 9.11 1.04
N TYR A 67 -15.96 8.31 0.20
CA TYR A 67 -17.41 8.10 0.25
C TYR A 67 -17.85 7.30 1.48
N GLU A 68 -17.28 6.09 1.68
CA GLU A 68 -17.74 5.15 2.71
C GLU A 68 -17.52 5.66 4.14
N MET A 69 -16.41 6.34 4.40
CA MET A 69 -16.08 6.87 5.73
C MET A 69 -16.45 8.34 5.90
N GLY A 70 -16.43 9.12 4.80
CA GLY A 70 -16.67 10.56 4.85
C GLY A 70 -18.14 10.92 4.68
N ILE A 71 -18.78 10.47 3.63
CA ILE A 71 -20.08 10.97 3.18
C ILE A 71 -21.23 10.04 3.58
N LYS A 72 -21.10 8.73 3.34
CA LYS A 72 -22.15 7.72 3.62
C LYS A 72 -22.66 7.79 5.09
N PRO A 73 -21.80 7.90 6.12
CA PRO A 73 -22.25 7.98 7.51
C PRO A 73 -23.02 9.26 7.87
N ILE A 74 -22.76 10.35 7.13
CA ILE A 74 -23.41 11.65 7.34
C ILE A 74 -24.79 11.68 6.67
N LEU A 75 -24.87 11.17 5.43
CA LEU A 75 -26.13 11.14 4.67
C LEU A 75 -27.14 10.15 5.24
N GLY A 76 -26.69 9.06 5.88
CA GLY A 76 -27.56 8.03 6.45
C GLY A 76 -28.25 7.13 5.44
N PHE A 77 -28.05 7.34 4.13
CA PHE A 77 -28.58 6.50 3.06
C PHE A 77 -27.49 6.17 2.03
N HIS A 78 -27.67 5.08 1.33
CA HIS A 78 -26.74 4.56 0.34
C HIS A 78 -27.50 4.13 -0.92
N ASN A 79 -27.14 4.74 -2.05
CA ASN A 79 -27.59 4.30 -3.37
C ASN A 79 -26.48 4.50 -4.40
N THR A 80 -26.61 3.86 -5.55
CA THR A 80 -25.61 3.93 -6.64
C THR A 80 -25.44 5.36 -7.15
N PHE A 81 -26.47 6.17 -7.12
CA PHE A 81 -26.39 7.57 -7.54
C PHE A 81 -25.48 8.39 -6.62
N THR A 82 -25.60 8.26 -5.30
CA THR A 82 -24.79 9.02 -4.33
C THR A 82 -23.31 8.64 -4.40
N ILE A 83 -22.97 7.35 -4.50
CA ILE A 83 -21.56 6.95 -4.65
C ILE A 83 -20.97 7.47 -5.96
N THR A 84 -21.73 7.40 -7.06
CA THR A 84 -21.28 7.90 -8.38
C THR A 84 -21.07 9.42 -8.34
N ALA A 85 -22.01 10.18 -7.78
CA ALA A 85 -21.90 11.64 -7.68
C ALA A 85 -20.69 12.06 -6.84
N VAL A 86 -20.47 11.42 -5.68
CA VAL A 86 -19.31 11.69 -4.82
C VAL A 86 -18.01 11.30 -5.50
N ALA A 87 -17.95 10.16 -6.19
CA ALA A 87 -16.78 9.74 -6.95
C ALA A 87 -16.43 10.75 -8.05
N ILE A 88 -17.42 11.23 -8.81
CA ILE A 88 -17.22 12.25 -9.85
C ILE A 88 -16.65 13.53 -9.23
N ILE A 89 -17.26 14.05 -8.16
CA ILE A 89 -16.81 15.27 -7.48
C ILE A 89 -15.39 15.08 -6.94
N PHE A 90 -15.11 13.96 -6.27
CA PHE A 90 -13.79 13.65 -5.71
C PHE A 90 -12.69 13.61 -6.76
N PHE A 91 -12.90 12.89 -7.87
CA PHE A 91 -11.90 12.80 -8.94
C PHE A 91 -11.82 14.05 -9.81
N MET A 92 -12.90 14.83 -9.91
CA MET A 92 -12.85 16.17 -10.49
C MET A 92 -11.94 17.10 -9.67
N LEU A 93 -12.10 17.11 -8.34
CA LEU A 93 -11.21 17.86 -7.43
C LEU A 93 -9.77 17.36 -7.55
N THR A 94 -9.56 16.03 -7.55
CA THR A 94 -8.23 15.43 -7.75
C THR A 94 -7.62 15.92 -9.06
N TYR A 95 -8.34 15.87 -10.18
CA TYR A 95 -7.86 16.33 -11.49
C TYR A 95 -7.42 17.79 -11.46
N PHE A 96 -8.29 18.70 -11.04
CA PHE A 96 -7.99 20.14 -11.05
C PHE A 96 -6.81 20.50 -10.14
N LEU A 97 -6.74 19.88 -8.95
CA LEU A 97 -5.67 20.12 -8.00
C LEU A 97 -4.34 19.48 -8.39
N THR A 98 -4.37 18.41 -9.21
CA THR A 98 -3.15 17.76 -9.71
C THR A 98 -2.59 18.46 -10.96
N VAL A 99 -3.45 18.86 -11.90
CA VAL A 99 -3.00 19.52 -13.15
C VAL A 99 -2.48 20.94 -12.88
N ARG A 100 -3.03 21.61 -11.88
CA ARG A 100 -2.60 22.95 -11.43
C ARG A 100 -2.20 22.88 -9.96
N PRO A 101 -0.95 22.46 -9.67
CA PRO A 101 -0.50 22.38 -8.29
C PRO A 101 -0.64 23.74 -7.62
N SER A 102 -1.44 23.79 -6.58
CA SER A 102 -1.70 25.01 -5.82
C SER A 102 -1.07 24.92 -4.44
N LYS A 103 -0.63 26.06 -3.89
CA LYS A 103 -0.19 26.15 -2.48
C LYS A 103 -1.24 25.64 -1.49
N VAL A 104 -2.50 25.59 -1.92
CA VAL A 104 -3.62 25.06 -1.11
C VAL A 104 -3.42 23.60 -0.77
N VAL A 105 -2.93 22.76 -1.71
CA VAL A 105 -2.65 21.33 -1.46
C VAL A 105 -1.58 21.14 -0.39
N ASP A 106 -0.51 21.94 -0.45
CA ASP A 106 0.57 21.91 0.56
C ASP A 106 0.06 22.34 1.93
N ILE A 107 -0.77 23.41 1.98
CA ILE A 107 -1.37 23.90 3.21
C ILE A 107 -2.31 22.86 3.80
N ILE A 108 -3.22 22.29 3.01
CA ILE A 108 -4.15 21.24 3.45
C ILE A 108 -3.36 20.06 4.00
N GLY A 109 -2.36 19.56 3.30
CA GLY A 109 -1.54 18.44 3.76
C GLY A 109 -0.81 18.74 5.07
N LYS A 110 -0.29 19.96 5.24
CA LYS A 110 0.46 20.36 6.42
C LYS A 110 -0.41 20.44 7.70
N PHE A 111 -1.66 20.86 7.59
CA PHE A 111 -2.59 20.95 8.74
C PHE A 111 -3.40 19.67 8.92
N LEU A 112 -3.78 19.02 7.83
CA LEU A 112 -4.65 17.87 7.85
C LEU A 112 -3.97 16.62 8.43
N THR A 113 -2.69 16.38 8.10
CA THR A 113 -1.98 15.20 8.60
C THR A 113 -1.90 15.18 10.14
N PRO A 114 -1.49 16.28 10.83
CA PRO A 114 -1.56 16.33 12.29
C PRO A 114 -2.98 16.16 12.83
N PHE A 115 -3.98 16.76 12.18
CA PHE A 115 -5.38 16.64 12.60
C PHE A 115 -5.89 15.19 12.49
N LEU A 116 -5.58 14.50 11.39
CA LEU A 116 -5.94 13.09 11.20
C LEU A 116 -5.27 12.19 12.26
N ILE A 117 -3.96 12.39 12.49
CA ILE A 117 -3.23 11.64 13.50
C ILE A 117 -3.86 11.88 14.88
N LEU A 118 -4.15 13.14 15.23
CA LEU A 118 -4.78 13.49 16.50
C LEU A 118 -6.15 12.82 16.65
N ALA A 119 -7.00 12.88 15.62
CA ALA A 119 -8.31 12.25 15.62
C ALA A 119 -8.21 10.72 15.84
N LEU A 120 -7.29 10.05 15.16
CA LEU A 120 -7.07 8.62 15.32
C LEU A 120 -6.53 8.28 16.70
N VAL A 121 -5.59 9.06 17.23
CA VAL A 121 -5.05 8.88 18.59
C VAL A 121 -6.15 9.04 19.63
N VAL A 122 -7.02 10.05 19.50
CA VAL A 122 -8.17 10.24 20.42
C VAL A 122 -9.11 9.05 20.39
N ILE A 123 -9.45 8.51 19.21
CA ILE A 123 -10.28 7.32 19.06
C ILE A 123 -9.62 6.11 19.72
N ILE A 124 -8.33 5.89 19.47
CA ILE A 124 -7.56 4.77 20.02
C ILE A 124 -7.49 4.86 21.54
N VAL A 125 -7.09 6.01 22.09
CA VAL A 125 -6.97 6.22 23.54
C VAL A 125 -8.32 6.03 24.22
N LYS A 126 -9.39 6.63 23.66
CA LYS A 126 -10.75 6.44 24.21
C LYS A 126 -11.19 5.00 24.18
N GLY A 127 -10.89 4.25 23.12
CA GLY A 127 -11.22 2.84 23.01
C GLY A 127 -10.38 1.92 23.91
N ILE A 128 -9.16 2.34 24.27
CA ILE A 128 -8.35 1.63 25.30
C ILE A 128 -8.92 1.86 26.71
N ILE A 129 -9.31 3.12 27.02
CA ILE A 129 -9.87 3.48 28.34
C ILE A 129 -11.28 2.88 28.52
N SER A 130 -12.08 2.85 27.45
CA SER A 130 -13.47 2.38 27.48
C SER A 130 -13.69 1.36 26.35
N PRO A 131 -13.18 0.12 26.48
CA PRO A 131 -13.29 -0.89 25.42
C PRO A 131 -14.74 -1.26 25.18
N LEU A 132 -15.11 -1.44 23.88
CA LEU A 132 -16.50 -1.73 23.46
C LEU A 132 -16.91 -3.19 23.67
N GLY A 133 -15.96 -4.05 24.02
CA GLY A 133 -16.18 -5.47 24.33
C GLY A 133 -14.86 -6.21 24.54
N ALA A 134 -14.94 -7.49 24.85
CA ALA A 134 -13.80 -8.38 24.94
C ALA A 134 -13.43 -8.92 23.55
N PRO A 135 -12.14 -9.09 23.23
CA PRO A 135 -11.73 -9.79 22.02
C PRO A 135 -12.27 -11.22 21.99
N ALA A 136 -12.67 -11.71 20.82
CA ALA A 136 -13.14 -13.09 20.67
C ALA A 136 -12.04 -14.09 21.06
N GLU A 137 -12.39 -15.10 21.85
CA GLU A 137 -11.43 -16.07 22.43
C GLU A 137 -10.82 -17.01 21.38
N THR A 138 -11.52 -17.28 20.29
CA THR A 138 -11.08 -18.22 19.24
C THR A 138 -10.92 -17.54 17.90
N ALA A 139 -9.72 -17.67 17.30
CA ALA A 139 -9.51 -17.31 15.91
C ALA A 139 -10.14 -18.39 15.02
N LYS A 140 -11.14 -18.00 14.22
CA LYS A 140 -11.77 -18.87 13.20
C LYS A 140 -10.89 -19.11 11.96
N ILE A 141 -9.56 -18.95 12.09
CA ILE A 141 -8.61 -18.91 10.95
C ILE A 141 -7.47 -19.88 11.25
N ASN A 142 -7.16 -20.77 10.28
CA ASN A 142 -6.14 -21.82 10.43
C ASN A 142 -4.70 -21.29 10.59
N SER A 143 -4.39 -20.09 10.10
CA SER A 143 -3.08 -19.45 10.24
C SER A 143 -3.24 -17.94 10.46
N VAL A 144 -3.28 -17.54 11.74
CA VAL A 144 -3.44 -16.14 12.14
C VAL A 144 -2.24 -15.28 11.69
N LEU A 145 -1.03 -15.83 11.79
CA LEU A 145 0.19 -15.14 11.35
C LEU A 145 0.22 -14.96 9.83
N GLY A 146 -0.06 -16.03 9.07
CA GLY A 146 -0.09 -15.97 7.60
C GLY A 146 -1.13 -14.99 7.09
N LYS A 147 -2.32 -14.98 7.68
CA LYS A 147 -3.37 -14.01 7.34
C LYS A 147 -2.91 -12.57 7.62
N GLY A 148 -2.29 -12.31 8.77
CA GLY A 148 -1.74 -10.99 9.11
C GLY A 148 -0.67 -10.52 8.12
N LEU A 149 0.23 -11.40 7.70
CA LEU A 149 1.26 -11.10 6.69
C LEU A 149 0.63 -10.73 5.33
N ILE A 150 -0.36 -11.51 4.87
CA ILE A 150 -1.06 -11.24 3.60
C ILE A 150 -1.90 -9.97 3.68
N ASP A 151 -2.58 -9.72 4.80
CA ASP A 151 -3.33 -8.48 5.02
C ASP A 151 -2.39 -7.27 5.01
N GLY A 152 -1.12 -7.43 5.45
CA GLY A 152 -0.07 -6.43 5.31
C GLY A 152 0.24 -6.04 3.85
N TYR A 153 0.06 -6.94 2.87
CA TYR A 153 0.19 -6.57 1.45
C TYR A 153 -0.85 -5.53 1.02
N GLN A 154 -2.05 -5.58 1.60
CA GLN A 154 -3.15 -4.70 1.23
C GLN A 154 -2.92 -3.24 1.63
N THR A 155 -1.98 -2.96 2.54
CA THR A 155 -1.62 -1.57 2.89
C THR A 155 -0.84 -0.89 1.78
N MET A 156 -0.09 -1.67 0.98
CA MET A 156 0.77 -1.20 -0.12
C MET A 156 1.86 -0.19 0.30
N ASP A 157 2.12 -0.02 1.60
CA ASP A 157 3.12 0.92 2.13
C ASP A 157 4.53 0.67 1.58
N CYS A 158 4.88 -0.61 1.36
CA CYS A 158 6.12 -1.01 0.70
C CYS A 158 6.24 -0.43 -0.72
N PHE A 159 5.20 -0.58 -1.52
CA PHE A 159 5.19 -0.07 -2.89
C PHE A 159 5.15 1.46 -2.94
N VAL A 160 4.41 2.09 -2.02
CA VAL A 160 4.42 3.56 -1.86
C VAL A 160 5.83 4.04 -1.54
N SER A 161 6.54 3.35 -0.63
CA SER A 161 7.93 3.70 -0.27
C SER A 161 8.89 3.63 -1.48
N LEU A 162 8.73 2.64 -2.37
CA LEU A 162 9.49 2.54 -3.60
C LEU A 162 9.12 3.64 -4.61
N ALA A 163 7.83 3.92 -4.76
CA ALA A 163 7.34 4.89 -5.75
C ALA A 163 7.65 6.34 -5.39
N VAL A 164 7.56 6.70 -4.09
CA VAL A 164 7.71 8.08 -3.61
C VAL A 164 9.15 8.42 -3.24
N GLY A 165 10.06 7.45 -3.24
CA GLY A 165 11.46 7.65 -2.87
C GLY A 165 12.15 8.78 -3.62
N SER A 166 11.92 8.91 -4.93
CA SER A 166 12.46 9.99 -5.77
C SER A 166 11.96 11.38 -5.36
N VAL A 167 10.68 11.49 -5.03
CA VAL A 167 10.07 12.75 -4.56
C VAL A 167 10.65 13.18 -3.21
N LEU A 168 10.86 12.22 -2.30
CA LEU A 168 11.48 12.48 -1.01
C LEU A 168 12.93 12.95 -1.18
N LEU A 169 13.69 12.31 -2.07
CA LEU A 169 15.07 12.71 -2.36
C LEU A 169 15.13 14.13 -2.95
N LEU A 170 14.25 14.46 -3.89
CA LEU A 170 14.16 15.79 -4.47
C LEU A 170 13.83 16.84 -3.40
N THR A 171 12.89 16.52 -2.51
CA THR A 171 12.51 17.39 -1.39
C THR A 171 13.70 17.68 -0.47
N LEU A 172 14.53 16.68 -0.18
CA LEU A 172 15.74 16.86 0.64
C LEU A 172 16.78 17.75 -0.07
N LYS A 173 16.98 17.55 -1.38
CA LYS A 173 17.86 18.41 -2.18
C LYS A 173 17.40 19.87 -2.15
N ASN A 174 16.11 20.11 -2.33
CA ASN A 174 15.53 21.45 -2.27
C ASN A 174 15.65 22.11 -0.87
N LYS A 175 15.75 21.30 0.18
CA LYS A 175 16.02 21.77 1.55
C LYS A 175 17.51 21.94 1.88
N GLY A 176 18.41 21.80 0.89
CA GLY A 176 19.83 22.04 1.05
C GLY A 176 20.67 20.82 1.46
N TYR A 177 20.07 19.63 1.54
CA TYR A 177 20.83 18.39 1.80
C TYR A 177 21.44 17.87 0.51
N SER A 178 22.69 18.30 0.19
CA SER A 178 23.36 17.96 -1.07
C SER A 178 24.15 16.64 -1.00
N GLU A 179 24.67 16.28 0.17
CA GLU A 179 25.52 15.11 0.35
C GLU A 179 24.71 13.80 0.44
N PRO A 180 25.09 12.74 -0.32
CA PRO A 180 24.38 11.46 -0.30
C PRO A 180 24.25 10.83 1.09
N LYS A 181 25.32 10.92 1.92
CA LYS A 181 25.30 10.40 3.29
C LYS A 181 24.28 11.12 4.18
N GLN A 182 24.17 12.44 4.03
CA GLN A 182 23.19 13.25 4.77
C GLN A 182 21.75 12.91 4.30
N GLN A 183 21.56 12.77 2.99
CA GLN A 183 20.26 12.38 2.42
C GLN A 183 19.80 11.03 2.95
N ILE A 184 20.64 9.99 2.91
CA ILE A 184 20.33 8.65 3.43
C ILE A 184 20.01 8.73 4.93
N LYS A 185 20.80 9.46 5.72
CA LYS A 185 20.57 9.64 7.17
C LYS A 185 19.21 10.31 7.45
N MET A 186 18.86 11.32 6.66
CA MET A 186 17.56 12.02 6.82
C MET A 186 16.39 11.17 6.36
N LEU A 187 16.52 10.42 5.25
CA LEU A 187 15.52 9.47 4.80
C LEU A 187 15.28 8.35 5.84
N PHE A 188 16.35 7.82 6.43
CA PHE A 188 16.23 6.82 7.49
C PHE A 188 15.51 7.36 8.72
N LYS A 189 15.89 8.56 9.20
CA LYS A 189 15.25 9.19 10.37
C LYS A 189 13.77 9.47 10.12
N SER A 190 13.44 10.08 8.98
CA SER A 190 12.02 10.35 8.62
C SER A 190 11.23 9.06 8.40
N GLY A 191 11.82 8.08 7.77
CA GLY A 191 11.22 6.75 7.61
C GLY A 191 10.97 6.06 8.96
N LEU A 192 11.92 6.14 9.89
CA LEU A 192 11.75 5.56 11.23
C LEU A 192 10.61 6.25 12.01
N ILE A 193 10.53 7.58 11.96
CA ILE A 193 9.44 8.34 12.60
C ILE A 193 8.10 7.96 11.97
N ALA A 194 8.02 7.92 10.63
CA ALA A 194 6.80 7.54 9.91
C ALA A 194 6.36 6.11 10.26
N CYS A 195 7.28 5.14 10.24
CA CYS A 195 7.00 3.75 10.59
C CYS A 195 6.58 3.58 12.05
N THR A 196 7.21 4.31 12.98
CA THR A 196 6.81 4.28 14.40
C THR A 196 5.39 4.81 14.56
N THR A 197 5.08 5.95 13.93
CA THR A 197 3.74 6.57 13.97
C THR A 197 2.69 5.64 13.35
N LEU A 198 2.94 5.10 12.16
CA LEU A 198 2.08 4.12 11.50
C LEU A 198 1.88 2.87 12.36
N GLY A 199 2.97 2.37 12.95
CA GLY A 199 2.93 1.25 13.86
C GLY A 199 1.98 1.49 15.04
N LEU A 200 2.09 2.60 15.72
CA LEU A 200 1.21 2.95 16.85
C LEU A 200 -0.26 3.06 16.41
N ILE A 201 -0.52 3.68 15.26
CA ILE A 201 -1.88 3.82 14.72
C ILE A 201 -2.46 2.45 14.32
N TYR A 202 -1.72 1.67 13.53
CA TYR A 202 -2.19 0.35 13.09
C TYR A 202 -2.43 -0.59 14.28
N GLY A 203 -1.55 -0.56 15.28
CA GLY A 203 -1.74 -1.34 16.50
C GLY A 203 -2.96 -0.94 17.29
N GLY A 204 -3.13 0.35 17.49
CA GLY A 204 -4.31 0.88 18.16
C GLY A 204 -5.60 0.51 17.44
N LEU A 205 -5.65 0.67 16.11
CA LEU A 205 -6.83 0.31 15.31
C LEU A 205 -7.09 -1.20 15.30
N THR A 206 -6.03 -2.02 15.23
CA THR A 206 -6.17 -3.49 15.32
C THR A 206 -6.69 -3.91 16.70
N TYR A 207 -6.23 -3.27 17.77
CA TYR A 207 -6.77 -3.48 19.11
C TYR A 207 -8.25 -3.14 19.18
N LEU A 208 -8.66 -1.95 18.66
CA LEU A 208 -10.07 -1.55 18.60
C LEU A 208 -10.91 -2.55 17.81
N GLY A 209 -10.41 -2.98 16.64
CA GLY A 209 -11.07 -4.01 15.84
C GLY A 209 -11.26 -5.32 16.60
N ALA A 210 -10.26 -5.72 17.43
CA ALA A 210 -10.37 -6.91 18.26
C ALA A 210 -11.44 -6.77 19.36
N THR A 211 -11.59 -5.60 19.98
CA THR A 211 -12.62 -5.36 21.02
C THR A 211 -14.05 -5.45 20.50
N VAL A 212 -14.26 -5.32 19.19
CA VAL A 212 -15.58 -5.42 18.56
C VAL A 212 -15.76 -6.71 17.75
N SER A 213 -14.76 -7.58 17.71
CA SER A 213 -14.76 -8.80 16.88
C SER A 213 -15.85 -9.82 17.25
N ALA A 214 -16.29 -9.82 18.49
CA ALA A 214 -17.43 -10.65 18.94
C ALA A 214 -18.78 -10.06 18.49
N LYS A 215 -18.88 -8.74 18.27
CA LYS A 215 -20.11 -8.03 17.96
C LYS A 215 -20.38 -7.95 16.44
N TYR A 216 -19.33 -7.84 15.64
CA TYR A 216 -19.43 -7.73 14.17
C TYR A 216 -18.99 -9.03 13.52
N GLY A 217 -19.80 -9.55 12.59
CA GLY A 217 -19.47 -10.71 11.76
C GLY A 217 -18.42 -10.36 10.67
N LEU A 218 -17.98 -11.39 9.96
CA LEU A 218 -17.04 -11.23 8.82
C LEU A 218 -17.67 -10.54 7.60
N ASP A 219 -19.00 -10.42 7.58
CA ASP A 219 -19.76 -9.86 6.45
C ASP A 219 -19.91 -8.34 6.51
N VAL A 220 -19.46 -7.70 7.60
CA VAL A 220 -19.53 -6.24 7.76
C VAL A 220 -18.41 -5.57 6.98
N GLU A 221 -18.74 -4.55 6.20
CA GLU A 221 -17.77 -3.73 5.47
C GLU A 221 -16.70 -3.14 6.42
N GLN A 222 -15.43 -3.27 6.06
CA GLN A 222 -14.29 -2.84 6.90
C GLN A 222 -14.35 -1.35 7.26
N SER A 223 -14.73 -0.51 6.30
CA SER A 223 -14.91 0.94 6.49
C SER A 223 -16.02 1.26 7.49
N GLN A 224 -17.08 0.46 7.52
CA GLN A 224 -18.21 0.67 8.43
C GLN A 224 -17.86 0.33 9.88
N ILE A 225 -16.96 -0.63 10.10
CA ILE A 225 -16.53 -1.01 11.46
C ILE A 225 -15.90 0.19 12.17
N ILE A 226 -14.94 0.89 11.55
CA ILE A 226 -14.27 2.03 12.19
C ILE A 226 -15.23 3.21 12.41
N VAL A 227 -16.16 3.44 11.51
CA VAL A 227 -17.21 4.46 11.67
C VAL A 227 -18.10 4.14 12.87
N ASN A 228 -18.56 2.89 13.00
CA ASN A 228 -19.39 2.44 14.12
C ASN A 228 -18.64 2.50 15.46
N VAL A 229 -17.37 2.07 15.47
CA VAL A 229 -16.50 2.18 16.66
C VAL A 229 -16.37 3.64 17.09
N THR A 230 -16.10 4.54 16.15
CA THR A 230 -15.96 5.97 16.44
C THR A 230 -17.26 6.58 16.94
N GLN A 231 -18.38 6.21 16.34
CA GLN A 231 -19.71 6.68 16.77
C GLN A 231 -20.05 6.20 18.20
N ASN A 232 -19.71 4.96 18.53
CA ASN A 232 -19.94 4.40 19.87
C ASN A 232 -19.04 5.04 20.94
N LEU A 233 -17.80 5.42 20.59
CA LEU A 233 -16.83 6.01 21.52
C LEU A 233 -16.98 7.52 21.68
N LEU A 234 -17.25 8.26 20.60
CA LEU A 234 -17.22 9.72 20.54
C LEU A 234 -18.54 10.34 20.07
N GLY A 235 -19.56 9.53 19.82
CA GLY A 235 -20.86 10.01 19.34
C GLY A 235 -20.82 10.59 17.91
N ASN A 236 -21.86 11.36 17.57
CA ASN A 236 -21.99 11.92 16.21
C ASN A 236 -20.89 12.93 15.86
N ALA A 237 -20.39 13.69 16.81
CA ALA A 237 -19.30 14.64 16.57
C ALA A 237 -18.01 13.91 16.16
N GLY A 238 -17.67 12.79 16.83
CA GLY A 238 -16.53 11.97 16.46
C GLY A 238 -16.68 11.35 15.07
N LYS A 239 -17.88 10.88 14.73
CA LYS A 239 -18.19 10.34 13.40
C LYS A 239 -17.98 11.38 12.29
N VAL A 240 -18.47 12.60 12.47
CA VAL A 240 -18.31 13.70 11.50
C VAL A 240 -16.84 14.11 11.38
N ALA A 241 -16.14 14.24 12.51
CA ALA A 241 -14.72 14.59 12.53
C ALA A 241 -13.87 13.53 11.80
N LEU A 242 -14.09 12.24 12.06
CA LEU A 242 -13.43 11.13 11.35
C LEU A 242 -13.75 11.18 9.85
N GLY A 243 -15.00 11.38 9.49
CA GLY A 243 -15.44 11.45 8.10
C GLY A 243 -14.77 12.57 7.31
N LEU A 244 -14.74 13.77 7.88
CA LEU A 244 -14.08 14.93 7.26
C LEU A 244 -12.57 14.72 7.14
N ALA A 245 -11.93 14.25 8.21
CA ALA A 245 -10.49 13.94 8.21
C ALA A 245 -10.15 12.88 7.15
N SER A 246 -10.94 11.81 7.06
CA SER A 246 -10.73 10.73 6.08
C SER A 246 -10.94 11.22 4.65
N PHE A 247 -11.97 12.01 4.39
CA PHE A 247 -12.22 12.59 3.05
C PHE A 247 -11.04 13.43 2.57
N LEU A 248 -10.58 14.35 3.40
CA LEU A 248 -9.47 15.23 3.06
C LEU A 248 -8.14 14.48 2.95
N ALA A 249 -7.87 13.50 3.82
CA ALA A 249 -6.69 12.64 3.74
C ALA A 249 -6.68 11.80 2.45
N CYS A 250 -7.82 11.23 2.08
CA CYS A 250 -7.97 10.53 0.81
C CYS A 250 -7.74 11.46 -0.39
N LEU A 251 -8.23 12.70 -0.34
CA LEU A 251 -8.05 13.67 -1.41
C LEU A 251 -6.58 14.05 -1.59
N THR A 252 -5.85 14.37 -0.52
CA THR A 252 -4.42 14.70 -0.60
C THR A 252 -3.59 13.52 -1.07
N THR A 253 -3.90 12.30 -0.61
CA THR A 253 -3.24 11.07 -1.07
C THR A 253 -3.51 10.83 -2.56
N SER A 254 -4.77 10.99 -2.99
CA SER A 254 -5.15 10.85 -4.41
C SER A 254 -4.38 11.83 -5.30
N ILE A 255 -4.27 13.10 -4.90
CA ILE A 255 -3.51 14.12 -5.65
C ILE A 255 -2.04 13.73 -5.77
N GLY A 256 -1.40 13.37 -4.64
CA GLY A 256 0.02 13.01 -4.63
C GLY A 256 0.33 11.77 -5.49
N LEU A 257 -0.46 10.71 -5.36
CA LEU A 257 -0.26 9.49 -6.14
C LEU A 257 -0.63 9.65 -7.62
N THR A 258 -1.64 10.46 -7.93
CA THR A 258 -2.00 10.78 -9.32
C THR A 258 -0.87 11.57 -9.98
N SER A 259 -0.27 12.55 -9.28
CA SER A 259 0.90 13.29 -9.78
C SER A 259 2.09 12.36 -10.04
N ALA A 260 2.48 11.55 -9.06
CA ALA A 260 3.61 10.62 -9.18
C ALA A 260 3.41 9.59 -10.30
N SER A 261 2.20 9.04 -10.42
CA SER A 261 1.86 8.10 -11.50
C SER A 261 1.87 8.77 -12.87
N GLY A 262 1.36 10.00 -12.95
CA GLY A 262 1.37 10.78 -14.19
C GLY A 262 2.78 11.08 -14.68
N GLU A 263 3.67 11.54 -13.80
CA GLU A 263 5.08 11.78 -14.10
C GLU A 263 5.80 10.51 -14.59
N TYR A 264 5.56 9.38 -13.92
CA TYR A 264 6.13 8.11 -14.32
C TYR A 264 5.67 7.68 -15.72
N LEU A 265 4.37 7.83 -16.03
CA LEU A 265 3.80 7.49 -17.35
C LEU A 265 4.31 8.40 -18.46
N VAL A 266 4.49 9.69 -18.20
CA VAL A 266 5.11 10.63 -19.12
C VAL A 266 6.54 10.21 -19.46
N ASN A 267 7.33 9.86 -18.43
CA ASN A 267 8.72 9.43 -18.58
C ASN A 267 8.83 8.13 -19.40
N ILE A 268 7.98 7.13 -19.13
CA ILE A 268 7.98 5.85 -19.90
C ILE A 268 7.61 6.09 -21.37
N THR A 269 6.65 6.97 -21.62
CA THR A 269 6.20 7.27 -23.00
C THR A 269 7.12 8.25 -23.72
N LYS A 270 8.23 8.68 -23.08
CA LYS A 270 9.17 9.64 -23.62
C LYS A 270 8.48 10.93 -24.06
N GLU A 271 7.61 11.45 -23.20
CA GLU A 271 6.84 12.70 -23.40
C GLU A 271 5.91 12.72 -24.63
N LYS A 272 5.62 11.55 -25.23
CA LYS A 272 4.71 11.47 -26.40
C LYS A 272 3.27 11.83 -26.04
N ILE A 273 2.87 11.64 -24.78
CA ILE A 273 1.54 11.93 -24.27
C ILE A 273 1.65 13.00 -23.19
N LYS A 274 0.78 14.00 -23.25
CA LYS A 274 0.78 15.12 -22.29
C LYS A 274 0.43 14.62 -20.87
N TYR A 275 1.08 15.21 -19.88
CA TYR A 275 0.83 14.94 -18.46
C TYR A 275 -0.66 15.04 -18.10
N SER A 276 -1.33 16.13 -18.53
CA SER A 276 -2.77 16.33 -18.26
C SER A 276 -3.67 15.22 -18.81
N THR A 277 -3.28 14.61 -19.93
CA THR A 277 -4.03 13.48 -20.52
C THR A 277 -3.93 12.25 -19.63
N PHE A 278 -2.74 11.92 -19.11
CA PHE A 278 -2.60 10.82 -18.17
C PHE A 278 -3.39 11.06 -16.88
N ILE A 279 -3.32 12.28 -16.32
CA ILE A 279 -4.10 12.63 -15.12
C ILE A 279 -5.61 12.46 -15.38
N LEU A 280 -6.10 12.90 -16.56
CA LEU A 280 -7.51 12.72 -16.93
C LEU A 280 -7.89 11.23 -17.00
N CYS A 281 -7.08 10.41 -17.68
CA CYS A 281 -7.33 8.96 -17.78
C CYS A 281 -7.33 8.28 -16.39
N ILE A 282 -6.39 8.64 -15.52
CA ILE A 282 -6.32 8.12 -14.15
C ILE A 282 -7.57 8.49 -13.36
N CYS A 283 -8.01 9.75 -13.41
CA CYS A 283 -9.20 10.21 -12.71
C CYS A 283 -10.49 9.57 -13.24
N LEU A 284 -10.63 9.42 -14.55
CA LEU A 284 -11.78 8.74 -15.15
C LEU A 284 -11.84 7.26 -14.73
N PHE A 285 -10.71 6.56 -14.82
CA PHE A 285 -10.62 5.18 -14.36
C PHE A 285 -10.92 5.06 -12.86
N GLY A 286 -10.35 5.96 -12.06
CA GLY A 286 -10.60 6.05 -10.62
C GLY A 286 -12.07 6.25 -10.29
N THR A 287 -12.77 7.13 -11.03
CA THR A 287 -14.20 7.39 -10.85
C THR A 287 -15.03 6.11 -11.07
N VAL A 288 -14.78 5.40 -12.18
CA VAL A 288 -15.52 4.16 -12.50
C VAL A 288 -15.23 3.07 -11.48
N THR A 289 -13.96 2.91 -11.10
CA THR A 289 -13.53 1.83 -10.19
C THR A 289 -13.95 2.10 -8.74
N ALA A 290 -14.00 3.35 -8.30
CA ALA A 290 -14.43 3.70 -6.93
C ALA A 290 -15.88 3.28 -6.62
N ILE A 291 -16.74 3.18 -7.65
CA ILE A 291 -18.14 2.73 -7.50
C ILE A 291 -18.22 1.29 -6.99
N ILE A 292 -17.20 0.46 -7.26
CA ILE A 292 -17.13 -0.93 -6.78
C ILE A 292 -17.04 -1.00 -5.24
N GLY A 293 -16.62 0.10 -4.60
CA GLY A 293 -16.40 0.19 -3.16
C GLY A 293 -15.05 -0.36 -2.71
N VAL A 294 -14.68 -0.06 -1.45
CA VAL A 294 -13.39 -0.47 -0.87
C VAL A 294 -13.20 -1.98 -0.87
N SER A 295 -14.21 -2.72 -0.40
CA SER A 295 -14.14 -4.19 -0.32
C SER A 295 -13.99 -4.85 -1.69
N GLY A 296 -14.64 -4.31 -2.72
CA GLY A 296 -14.52 -4.80 -4.10
C GLY A 296 -13.12 -4.55 -4.69
N ILE A 297 -12.57 -3.36 -4.48
CA ILE A 297 -11.21 -3.00 -4.92
C ILE A 297 -10.17 -3.88 -4.23
N VAL A 298 -10.30 -4.12 -2.92
CA VAL A 298 -9.41 -5.02 -2.16
C VAL A 298 -9.47 -6.45 -2.72
N LYS A 299 -10.65 -6.95 -3.06
CA LYS A 299 -10.85 -8.29 -3.62
C LYS A 299 -10.17 -8.48 -4.99
N ILE A 300 -10.25 -7.46 -5.84
CA ILE A 300 -9.56 -7.44 -7.14
C ILE A 300 -8.05 -7.26 -6.95
N GLY A 301 -7.63 -6.47 -5.98
CA GLY A 301 -6.23 -6.18 -5.70
C GLY A 301 -5.46 -7.36 -5.11
N ALA A 302 -6.10 -8.20 -4.29
CA ALA A 302 -5.43 -9.28 -3.56
C ALA A 302 -4.63 -10.23 -4.48
N PRO A 303 -5.18 -10.78 -5.58
CA PRO A 303 -4.42 -11.65 -6.48
C PRO A 303 -3.28 -10.90 -7.20
N ILE A 304 -3.48 -9.65 -7.56
CA ILE A 304 -2.45 -8.83 -8.22
C ILE A 304 -1.28 -8.61 -7.27
N LEU A 305 -1.55 -8.22 -6.03
CA LEU A 305 -0.54 -8.01 -5.02
C LEU A 305 0.20 -9.29 -4.68
N ALA A 306 -0.50 -10.44 -4.61
CA ALA A 306 0.11 -11.74 -4.38
C ALA A 306 1.16 -12.13 -5.43
N VAL A 307 1.04 -11.64 -6.68
CA VAL A 307 2.03 -11.86 -7.74
C VAL A 307 3.15 -10.81 -7.72
N VAL A 308 2.85 -9.55 -7.43
CA VAL A 308 3.82 -8.43 -7.55
C VAL A 308 4.71 -8.30 -6.31
N TYR A 309 4.23 -8.63 -5.12
CA TYR A 309 5.02 -8.53 -3.88
C TYR A 309 6.23 -9.48 -3.82
N PRO A 310 6.11 -10.78 -4.12
CA PRO A 310 7.22 -11.71 -4.01
C PRO A 310 8.49 -11.31 -4.76
N PRO A 311 8.45 -11.00 -6.07
CA PRO A 311 9.64 -10.54 -6.79
C PRO A 311 10.18 -9.22 -6.26
N THR A 312 9.31 -8.31 -5.82
CA THR A 312 9.72 -7.04 -5.24
C THR A 312 10.45 -7.22 -3.93
N ILE A 313 9.98 -8.12 -3.05
CA ILE A 313 10.64 -8.45 -1.77
C ILE A 313 12.04 -9.01 -2.00
N ILE A 314 12.20 -9.91 -2.98
CA ILE A 314 13.53 -10.45 -3.33
C ILE A 314 14.46 -9.31 -3.75
N LEU A 315 14.02 -8.42 -4.61
CA LEU A 315 14.83 -7.26 -5.05
C LEU A 315 15.15 -6.32 -3.89
N ILE A 316 14.23 -6.11 -2.95
CA ILE A 316 14.48 -5.31 -1.74
C ILE A 316 15.62 -5.93 -0.93
N ILE A 317 15.58 -7.24 -0.70
CA ILE A 317 16.62 -7.94 0.06
C ILE A 317 17.97 -7.87 -0.67
N LEU A 318 17.98 -8.14 -1.97
CA LEU A 318 19.20 -8.16 -2.77
C LEU A 318 19.81 -6.76 -2.98
N ALA A 319 19.00 -5.71 -2.88
CA ALA A 319 19.46 -4.31 -3.03
C ALA A 319 20.58 -3.94 -2.06
N PHE A 320 20.53 -4.44 -0.82
CA PHE A 320 21.56 -4.19 0.19
C PHE A 320 22.91 -4.85 -0.11
N PHE A 321 22.91 -5.82 -1.00
CA PHE A 321 24.11 -6.57 -1.40
C PHE A 321 24.59 -6.20 -2.82
N LYS A 322 24.00 -5.17 -3.45
CA LYS A 322 24.27 -4.82 -4.85
C LYS A 322 25.77 -4.68 -5.16
N ASP A 323 26.54 -4.05 -4.28
CA ASP A 323 27.96 -3.79 -4.49
C ASP A 323 28.83 -5.07 -4.39
N LYS A 324 28.31 -6.12 -3.72
CA LYS A 324 28.94 -7.43 -3.58
C LYS A 324 28.54 -8.39 -4.70
N ILE A 325 27.42 -8.15 -5.35
CA ILE A 325 26.85 -9.03 -6.39
C ILE A 325 27.35 -8.59 -7.76
N LYS A 326 28.26 -9.37 -8.36
CA LYS A 326 28.81 -9.12 -9.70
C LYS A 326 28.05 -9.85 -10.82
N ASN A 327 27.22 -10.83 -10.47
CA ASN A 327 26.50 -11.69 -11.43
C ASN A 327 25.00 -11.36 -11.42
N ASP A 328 24.49 -10.82 -12.51
CA ASP A 328 23.08 -10.48 -12.67
C ASP A 328 22.12 -11.67 -12.50
N LEU A 329 22.60 -12.91 -12.68
CA LEU A 329 21.79 -14.12 -12.48
C LEU A 329 21.30 -14.24 -11.03
N ILE A 330 22.05 -13.68 -10.07
CA ILE A 330 21.67 -13.68 -8.64
C ILE A 330 20.42 -12.84 -8.40
N PHE A 331 20.20 -11.79 -9.21
CA PHE A 331 18.94 -11.04 -9.18
C PHE A 331 17.84 -11.71 -10.01
N LYS A 332 18.19 -12.23 -11.20
CA LYS A 332 17.22 -12.75 -12.17
C LYS A 332 16.55 -14.05 -11.70
N LEU A 333 17.34 -15.08 -11.40
CA LEU A 333 16.82 -16.41 -11.10
C LEU A 333 15.82 -16.42 -9.93
N PRO A 334 16.14 -15.90 -8.72
CA PRO A 334 15.19 -15.93 -7.62
C PRO A 334 13.96 -15.05 -7.87
N THR A 335 14.13 -13.89 -8.55
CA THR A 335 13.00 -13.00 -8.88
C THR A 335 12.03 -13.65 -9.86
N PHE A 336 12.52 -14.28 -10.94
CA PHE A 336 11.65 -14.97 -11.89
C PHE A 336 11.00 -16.22 -11.28
N THR A 337 11.71 -16.94 -10.41
CA THR A 337 11.13 -18.07 -9.67
C THR A 337 9.97 -17.59 -8.79
N ALA A 338 10.15 -16.49 -8.07
CA ALA A 338 9.09 -15.91 -7.24
C ALA A 338 7.86 -15.51 -8.06
N VAL A 339 8.06 -14.82 -9.20
CA VAL A 339 6.95 -14.46 -10.11
C VAL A 339 6.20 -15.71 -10.55
N THR A 340 6.93 -16.74 -11.03
CA THR A 340 6.33 -17.95 -11.57
C THR A 340 5.53 -18.71 -10.52
N ILE A 341 6.11 -18.92 -9.34
CA ILE A 341 5.44 -19.64 -8.24
C ILE A 341 4.21 -18.87 -7.77
N SER A 342 4.32 -17.56 -7.58
CA SER A 342 3.21 -16.74 -7.13
C SER A 342 2.09 -16.65 -8.16
N PHE A 343 2.43 -16.58 -9.45
CA PHE A 343 1.45 -16.62 -10.53
C PHE A 343 0.70 -17.96 -10.57
N ILE A 344 1.42 -19.08 -10.45
CA ILE A 344 0.80 -20.42 -10.38
C ILE A 344 -0.09 -20.55 -9.14
N GLN A 345 0.33 -20.01 -8.00
CA GLN A 345 -0.49 -20.01 -6.76
C GLN A 345 -1.82 -19.28 -6.97
N VAL A 346 -1.76 -18.05 -7.49
CA VAL A 346 -2.98 -17.27 -7.76
C VAL A 346 -3.86 -17.96 -8.79
N PHE A 347 -3.25 -18.55 -9.83
CA PHE A 347 -4.00 -19.29 -10.84
C PHE A 347 -4.67 -20.54 -10.26
N TYR A 348 -3.99 -21.27 -9.36
CA TYR A 348 -4.58 -22.38 -8.61
C TYR A 348 -5.77 -21.93 -7.75
N GLU A 349 -5.65 -20.84 -7.03
CA GLU A 349 -6.72 -20.31 -6.17
C GLU A 349 -7.98 -19.92 -6.97
N GLN A 350 -7.82 -19.49 -8.22
CA GLN A 350 -8.93 -19.10 -9.08
C GLN A 350 -9.54 -20.27 -9.87
N THR A 351 -8.74 -21.26 -10.25
CA THR A 351 -9.17 -22.30 -11.21
C THR A 351 -9.15 -23.72 -10.65
N GLY A 352 -8.44 -23.95 -9.52
CA GLY A 352 -8.18 -25.29 -8.98
C GLY A 352 -7.11 -26.10 -9.76
N LEU A 353 -6.55 -25.55 -10.85
CA LEU A 353 -5.51 -26.21 -11.64
C LEU A 353 -4.13 -26.03 -10.98
N PHE A 354 -3.19 -26.96 -11.27
CA PHE A 354 -1.84 -26.97 -10.69
C PHE A 354 -1.79 -27.23 -9.17
N LYS A 355 -2.60 -28.16 -8.68
CA LYS A 355 -2.69 -28.51 -7.25
C LYS A 355 -1.34 -28.83 -6.59
N PHE A 356 -0.30 -29.24 -7.38
CA PHE A 356 1.04 -29.49 -6.86
C PHE A 356 1.63 -28.29 -6.09
N ILE A 357 1.16 -27.06 -6.37
CA ILE A 357 1.64 -25.84 -5.71
C ILE A 357 1.37 -25.86 -4.19
N THR A 358 0.33 -26.59 -3.74
CA THR A 358 -0.03 -26.71 -2.33
C THR A 358 0.92 -27.62 -1.55
N VAL A 359 1.72 -28.43 -2.21
CA VAL A 359 2.73 -29.32 -1.60
C VAL A 359 4.00 -28.53 -1.24
N LEU A 360 4.21 -27.36 -1.85
CA LEU A 360 5.36 -26.53 -1.55
C LEU A 360 5.33 -26.06 -0.08
N PRO A 361 6.50 -26.05 0.58
CA PRO A 361 6.61 -25.56 1.94
C PRO A 361 6.07 -24.11 2.05
N LEU A 362 5.45 -23.79 3.18
CA LEU A 362 4.84 -22.48 3.47
C LEU A 362 3.60 -22.13 2.61
N SER A 363 3.05 -23.09 1.82
CA SER A 363 1.84 -22.85 1.03
C SER A 363 0.64 -22.54 1.93
N SER A 364 0.53 -23.15 3.10
CA SER A 364 -0.54 -22.92 4.07
C SER A 364 -0.64 -21.47 4.58
N ILE A 365 0.45 -20.72 4.45
CA ILE A 365 0.53 -19.32 4.87
C ILE A 365 0.71 -18.34 3.69
N GLY A 366 0.64 -18.84 2.43
CA GLY A 366 0.77 -18.01 1.23
C GLY A 366 2.19 -17.61 0.84
N PHE A 367 3.22 -18.29 1.38
CA PHE A 367 4.64 -17.99 1.17
C PHE A 367 5.41 -19.11 0.48
N ASN A 368 4.75 -19.91 -0.33
CA ASN A 368 5.31 -21.04 -1.07
C ASN A 368 6.43 -20.65 -2.08
N TRP A 369 6.54 -19.38 -2.42
CA TRP A 369 7.58 -18.84 -3.31
C TRP A 369 8.95 -18.70 -2.63
N ILE A 370 9.02 -18.63 -1.28
CA ILE A 370 10.26 -18.34 -0.55
C ILE A 370 11.30 -19.42 -0.78
N ILE A 371 10.96 -20.68 -0.50
CA ILE A 371 11.94 -21.80 -0.59
C ILE A 371 12.40 -22.03 -2.02
N PRO A 372 11.54 -22.11 -3.06
CA PRO A 372 12.00 -22.23 -4.43
C PRO A 372 12.90 -21.06 -4.88
N SER A 373 12.57 -19.83 -4.46
CA SER A 373 13.38 -18.65 -4.78
C SER A 373 14.74 -18.65 -4.06
N PHE A 374 14.78 -19.15 -2.82
CA PHE A 374 16.04 -19.33 -2.11
C PHE A 374 16.92 -20.39 -2.79
N VAL A 375 16.35 -21.51 -3.22
CA VAL A 375 17.07 -22.52 -4.00
C VAL A 375 17.61 -21.92 -5.30
N ALA A 376 16.79 -21.15 -6.02
CA ALA A 376 17.20 -20.46 -7.23
C ALA A 376 18.35 -19.44 -6.98
N PHE A 377 18.31 -18.75 -5.85
CA PHE A 377 19.39 -17.87 -5.41
C PHE A 377 20.70 -18.66 -5.18
N VAL A 378 20.63 -19.78 -4.44
CA VAL A 378 21.81 -20.63 -4.20
C VAL A 378 22.38 -21.18 -5.52
N ILE A 379 21.53 -21.65 -6.43
CA ILE A 379 21.96 -22.11 -7.76
C ILE A 379 22.69 -20.98 -8.52
N ALA A 380 22.14 -19.75 -8.46
CA ALA A 380 22.74 -18.60 -9.12
C ALA A 380 24.15 -18.25 -8.60
N LEU A 381 24.46 -18.53 -7.31
CA LEU A 381 25.77 -18.32 -6.72
C LEU A 381 26.84 -19.23 -7.34
N PHE A 382 26.45 -20.48 -7.71
CA PHE A 382 27.39 -21.47 -8.30
C PHE A 382 27.57 -21.30 -9.80
N ILE A 383 26.68 -20.57 -10.48
CA ILE A 383 26.80 -20.29 -11.92
C ILE A 383 27.79 -19.14 -12.09
N LYS A 384 29.02 -19.47 -12.55
CA LYS A 384 29.99 -18.44 -12.91
C LYS A 384 29.52 -17.68 -14.15
N LYS A 385 29.61 -16.35 -14.12
CA LYS A 385 29.44 -15.51 -15.31
C LYS A 385 30.54 -15.90 -16.32
N LYS A 386 30.17 -16.48 -17.47
CA LYS A 386 31.07 -16.61 -18.61
C LYS A 386 31.39 -15.24 -19.19
#